data_4e34136b50d6112b8223bd1132ee998a
#
_entry.id   4e34136b50d6112b8223bd1132ee998a
#
_cell.length_a   1.000
_cell.length_b   1.000
_cell.length_c   1.000
_cell.angle_alpha   90.00
_cell.angle_beta   90.00
_cell.angle_gamma   90.00
#
_symmetry.space_group_name_H-M   'P 1'
#
loop_
_entity.id
_entity.type
_entity.pdbx_description
1 polymer ?
#
loop_
_entity_poly.entity_id
_entity_poly.type
_entity_poly.pdbx_seq_one_letter_code
_entity_poly.pdbx_strand_id
1 'polypeptide(L)'
;MIDIIRSNGWLTADVLREGLVRGWASKRDVVDFALDRLGAGHDGPEVMRLLDAEQLDLATLQALLQRSQNTDTPASVKSPLSPWMYATLVQITEGRGGEDEKLDQLEELYASFGYPEQLRECSRYYVPTHDQQLSVGEHTESPLLAMARLLETLKKELSGEA
;
A
#
# COMPACT_ATOMS: atom_id res chain seq x y z
N MET A 1 -3.41 5.10 7.28
CA MET A 1 -3.01 4.10 6.26
C MET A 1 -2.96 2.68 6.81
N ILE A 2 -2.15 2.41 7.83
CA ILE A 2 -1.95 1.03 8.31
C ILE A 2 -3.22 0.36 8.83
N ASP A 3 -4.13 1.11 9.44
CA ASP A 3 -5.41 0.57 9.91
C ASP A 3 -6.30 0.08 8.75
N ILE A 4 -6.25 0.76 7.59
CA ILE A 4 -6.94 0.31 6.38
C ILE A 4 -6.37 -1.02 5.91
N ILE A 5 -5.05 -1.16 5.91
CA ILE A 5 -4.36 -2.39 5.49
C ILE A 5 -4.67 -3.53 6.45
N ARG A 6 -4.61 -3.26 7.78
CA ARG A 6 -4.90 -4.22 8.84
C ARG A 6 -6.34 -4.70 8.80
N SER A 7 -7.31 -3.79 8.72
CA SER A 7 -8.74 -4.12 8.71
C SER A 7 -9.19 -4.96 7.51
N ASN A 8 -8.45 -4.88 6.41
CA ASN A 8 -8.68 -5.70 5.22
C ASN A 8 -7.88 -7.03 5.23
N GLY A 9 -7.10 -7.32 6.28
CA GLY A 9 -6.30 -8.54 6.38
C GLY A 9 -5.09 -8.59 5.43
N TRP A 10 -4.63 -7.45 4.92
CA TRP A 10 -3.50 -7.35 3.98
C TRP A 10 -2.17 -7.02 4.67
N LEU A 11 -2.17 -6.85 6.01
CA LEU A 11 -0.96 -6.55 6.77
C LEU A 11 -0.12 -7.81 6.95
N THR A 12 0.88 -7.99 6.11
CA THR A 12 1.87 -9.07 6.19
C THR A 12 3.22 -8.52 6.66
N ALA A 13 4.15 -9.43 7.01
CA ALA A 13 5.50 -9.03 7.40
C ALA A 13 6.22 -8.25 6.28
N ASP A 14 6.01 -8.60 5.00
CA ASP A 14 6.58 -7.87 3.86
C ASP A 14 5.99 -6.48 3.68
N VAL A 15 4.67 -6.38 3.79
CA VAL A 15 3.95 -5.10 3.72
C VAL A 15 4.43 -4.17 4.83
N LEU A 16 4.54 -4.68 6.06
CA LEU A 16 5.01 -3.90 7.20
C LEU A 16 6.48 -3.50 7.05
N ARG A 17 7.34 -4.41 6.57
CA ARG A 17 8.76 -4.13 6.30
C ARG A 17 8.93 -3.01 5.27
N GLU A 18 8.16 -3.03 4.18
CA GLU A 18 8.17 -1.99 3.16
C GLU A 18 7.72 -0.64 3.75
N GLY A 19 6.67 -0.64 4.56
CA GLY A 19 6.20 0.55 5.27
C GLY A 19 7.24 1.15 6.21
N LEU A 20 8.00 0.32 6.93
CA LEU A 20 9.11 0.76 7.80
C LEU A 20 10.24 1.41 7.00
N VAL A 21 10.64 0.80 5.88
CA VAL A 21 11.70 1.34 5.00
C VAL A 21 11.35 2.73 4.49
N ARG A 22 10.08 2.94 4.15
CA ARG A 22 9.57 4.19 3.60
C ARG A 22 9.09 5.19 4.64
N GLY A 23 9.11 4.83 5.93
CA GLY A 23 8.61 5.69 7.01
C GLY A 23 7.08 5.80 7.06
N TRP A 24 6.36 4.90 6.40
CA TRP A 24 4.88 4.83 6.43
C TRP A 24 4.34 4.01 7.60
N ALA A 25 5.18 3.18 8.19
CA ALA A 25 4.91 2.43 9.41
C ALA A 25 5.93 2.80 10.49
N SER A 26 5.52 2.65 11.74
CA SER A 26 6.31 2.90 12.94
C SER A 26 6.73 1.60 13.64
N LYS A 27 7.65 1.69 14.59
CA LYS A 27 7.99 0.57 15.48
C LYS A 27 6.79 0.08 16.29
N ARG A 28 5.89 0.98 16.64
CA ARG A 28 4.64 0.63 17.33
C ARG A 28 3.77 -0.29 16.49
N ASP A 29 3.70 -0.04 15.17
CA ASP A 29 2.95 -0.89 14.25
C ASP A 29 3.54 -2.31 14.17
N VAL A 30 4.86 -2.44 14.36
CA VAL A 30 5.53 -3.76 14.45
C VAL A 30 5.12 -4.51 15.72
N VAL A 31 5.04 -3.82 16.86
CA VAL A 31 4.56 -4.42 18.12
C VAL A 31 3.13 -4.89 17.95
N ASP A 32 2.27 -4.04 17.41
CA ASP A 32 0.86 -4.38 17.20
C ASP A 32 0.69 -5.56 16.24
N PHE A 33 1.49 -5.62 15.15
CA PHE A 33 1.54 -6.78 14.26
C PHE A 33 1.96 -8.06 14.98
N ALA A 34 3.00 -7.99 15.86
CA ALA A 34 3.46 -9.13 16.62
C ALA A 34 2.38 -9.64 17.59
N LEU A 35 1.63 -8.73 18.23
CA LEU A 35 0.51 -9.07 19.10
C LEU A 35 -0.63 -9.77 18.32
N ASP A 36 -0.97 -9.27 17.14
CA ASP A 36 -1.97 -9.88 16.25
C ASP A 36 -1.54 -11.32 15.87
N ARG A 37 -0.25 -11.52 15.55
CA ARG A 37 0.32 -12.83 15.21
C ARG A 37 0.25 -13.80 16.39
N LEU A 38 0.61 -13.35 17.59
CA LEU A 38 0.51 -14.16 18.81
C LEU A 38 -0.94 -14.54 19.11
N GLY A 39 -1.88 -13.59 18.95
CA GLY A 39 -3.32 -13.84 19.11
C GLY A 39 -3.84 -14.88 18.11
N ALA A 40 -3.23 -15.01 16.95
CA ALA A 40 -3.52 -16.03 15.96
C ALA A 40 -2.77 -17.36 16.17
N GLY A 41 -2.00 -17.50 17.26
CA GLY A 41 -1.27 -18.72 17.61
C GLY A 41 0.12 -18.86 16.97
N HIS A 42 0.68 -17.79 16.41
CA HIS A 42 2.03 -17.77 15.86
C HIS A 42 3.02 -17.25 16.93
N ASP A 43 3.61 -18.14 17.69
CA ASP A 43 4.48 -17.84 18.86
C ASP A 43 5.98 -18.10 18.57
N GLY A 44 6.39 -18.09 17.32
CA GLY A 44 7.77 -18.28 16.93
C GLY A 44 8.72 -17.25 17.55
N PRO A 45 10.03 -17.61 17.72
CA PRO A 45 11.02 -16.75 18.39
C PRO A 45 11.19 -15.39 17.68
N GLU A 46 11.01 -15.33 16.37
CA GLU A 46 11.04 -14.07 15.61
C GLU A 46 9.88 -13.15 16.01
N VAL A 47 8.66 -13.69 16.12
CA VAL A 47 7.47 -12.94 16.50
C VAL A 47 7.61 -12.42 17.92
N MET A 48 8.11 -13.25 18.84
CA MET A 48 8.36 -12.82 20.23
C MET A 48 9.36 -11.67 20.30
N ARG A 49 10.42 -11.67 19.48
CA ARG A 49 11.40 -10.58 19.43
C ARG A 49 10.86 -9.30 18.82
N LEU A 50 9.85 -9.35 17.96
CA LEU A 50 9.20 -8.16 17.42
C LEU A 50 8.45 -7.35 18.48
N LEU A 51 8.09 -7.94 19.63
CA LEU A 51 7.50 -7.21 20.76
C LEU A 51 8.45 -6.15 21.35
N ASP A 52 9.77 -6.36 21.21
CA ASP A 52 10.80 -5.42 21.67
C ASP A 52 11.18 -4.38 20.59
N ALA A 53 10.36 -4.21 19.54
CA ALA A 53 10.65 -3.40 18.38
C ALA A 53 11.12 -1.97 18.72
N GLU A 54 10.59 -1.36 19.78
CA GLU A 54 10.99 -0.02 20.21
C GLU A 54 12.49 0.08 20.54
N GLN A 55 13.10 -1.02 21.02
CA GLN A 55 14.51 -1.10 21.44
C GLN A 55 15.44 -1.55 20.29
N LEU A 56 14.86 -2.05 19.20
CA LEU A 56 15.64 -2.59 18.07
C LEU A 56 15.92 -1.50 17.02
N ASP A 57 17.04 -1.62 16.34
CA ASP A 57 17.34 -0.81 15.16
C ASP A 57 16.54 -1.30 13.93
N LEU A 58 16.47 -0.44 12.91
CA LEU A 58 15.68 -0.71 11.70
C LEU A 58 16.18 -1.96 10.95
N ALA A 59 17.50 -2.17 10.87
CA ALA A 59 18.07 -3.31 10.15
C ALA A 59 17.71 -4.63 10.83
N THR A 60 17.76 -4.68 12.16
CA THR A 60 17.34 -5.84 12.97
C THR A 60 15.85 -6.12 12.79
N LEU A 61 14.99 -5.08 12.80
CA LEU A 61 13.55 -5.24 12.55
C LEU A 61 13.25 -5.79 11.16
N GLN A 62 13.91 -5.28 10.14
CA GLN A 62 13.76 -5.77 8.77
C GLN A 62 14.15 -7.25 8.65
N ALA A 63 15.27 -7.65 9.27
CA ALA A 63 15.73 -9.04 9.27
C ALA A 63 14.75 -9.97 10.02
N LEU A 64 14.18 -9.53 11.14
CA LEU A 64 13.18 -10.30 11.87
C LEU A 64 11.89 -10.46 11.07
N LEU A 65 11.37 -9.38 10.48
CA LEU A 65 10.20 -9.43 9.61
C LEU A 65 10.42 -10.33 8.40
N GLN A 66 11.60 -10.29 7.79
CA GLN A 66 11.93 -11.17 6.68
C GLN A 66 11.93 -12.66 7.07
N ARG A 67 12.36 -12.99 8.28
CA ARG A 67 12.36 -14.38 8.79
C ARG A 67 10.96 -14.82 9.23
N SER A 68 10.12 -13.90 9.68
CA SER A 68 8.74 -14.18 10.10
C SER A 68 7.76 -14.36 8.93
N GLN A 69 8.22 -14.26 7.67
CA GLN A 69 7.41 -14.39 6.45
C GLN A 69 6.75 -15.75 6.22
N ASN A 70 7.03 -16.75 7.01
CA ASN A 70 6.52 -18.10 6.75
C ASN A 70 5.03 -18.20 7.00
N THR A 71 4.31 -18.46 5.93
CA THR A 71 3.01 -19.15 5.75
C THR A 71 1.74 -18.32 5.52
N ASP A 72 1.62 -17.02 5.89
CA ASP A 72 0.31 -16.36 5.89
C ASP A 72 0.18 -15.12 4.99
N THR A 73 1.05 -14.97 3.99
CA THR A 73 0.81 -13.92 2.99
C THR A 73 -0.37 -14.36 2.13
N PRO A 74 -1.50 -13.62 2.13
CA PRO A 74 -2.59 -13.92 1.21
C PRO A 74 -2.05 -13.98 -0.22
N ALA A 75 -2.39 -15.03 -0.97
CA ALA A 75 -1.95 -15.19 -2.36
C ALA A 75 -2.35 -14.00 -3.24
N SER A 76 -3.32 -13.21 -2.80
CA SER A 76 -3.79 -11.98 -3.43
C SER A 76 -2.81 -10.80 -3.30
N VAL A 77 -1.95 -10.76 -2.26
CA VAL A 77 -0.95 -9.69 -2.07
C VAL A 77 0.31 -10.02 -2.86
N LYS A 78 0.29 -9.73 -4.15
CA LYS A 78 1.42 -9.99 -5.07
C LYS A 78 2.59 -9.02 -4.90
N SER A 79 2.34 -7.83 -4.40
CA SER A 79 3.34 -6.80 -4.15
C SER A 79 3.11 -6.17 -2.78
N PRO A 80 4.16 -6.01 -1.94
CA PRO A 80 4.02 -5.36 -0.63
C PRO A 80 3.67 -3.87 -0.73
N LEU A 81 3.81 -3.25 -1.90
CA LEU A 81 3.44 -1.86 -2.15
C LEU A 81 1.94 -1.67 -2.45
N SER A 82 1.27 -2.68 -3.01
CA SER A 82 -0.14 -2.55 -3.42
C SER A 82 -1.09 -2.20 -2.26
N PRO A 83 -0.99 -2.80 -1.05
CA PRO A 83 -1.80 -2.38 0.09
C PRO A 83 -1.57 -0.93 0.51
N TRP A 84 -0.32 -0.44 0.46
CA TRP A 84 0.02 0.94 0.79
C TRP A 84 -0.54 1.91 -0.25
N MET A 85 -0.41 1.59 -1.54
CA MET A 85 -1.00 2.37 -2.63
C MET A 85 -2.52 2.49 -2.45
N TYR A 86 -3.20 1.36 -2.25
CA TYR A 86 -4.64 1.35 -1.98
C TYR A 86 -5.02 2.22 -0.79
N ALA A 87 -4.35 2.04 0.36
CA ALA A 87 -4.65 2.79 1.57
C ALA A 87 -4.44 4.30 1.41
N THR A 88 -3.42 4.72 0.65
CA THR A 88 -3.18 6.13 0.36
C THR A 88 -4.25 6.69 -0.59
N LEU A 89 -4.63 5.95 -1.63
CA LEU A 89 -5.71 6.36 -2.55
C LEU A 89 -7.05 6.50 -1.81
N VAL A 90 -7.37 5.60 -0.87
CA VAL A 90 -8.56 5.73 0.00
C VAL A 90 -8.50 7.02 0.80
N GLN A 91 -7.37 7.36 1.42
CA GLN A 91 -7.22 8.59 2.19
C GLN A 91 -7.39 9.85 1.33
N ILE A 92 -6.86 9.85 0.09
CA ILE A 92 -7.05 10.95 -0.86
C ILE A 92 -8.53 11.08 -1.22
N THR A 93 -9.20 9.95 -1.48
CA THR A 93 -10.62 9.94 -1.86
C THR A 93 -11.51 10.48 -0.74
N GLU A 94 -11.29 10.02 0.50
CA GLU A 94 -12.08 10.38 1.68
C GLU A 94 -11.68 11.74 2.28
N GLY A 95 -10.52 12.27 1.87
CA GLY A 95 -10.02 13.57 2.31
C GLY A 95 -10.99 14.70 1.97
N ARG A 96 -11.08 15.70 2.87
CA ARG A 96 -11.98 16.88 2.73
C ARG A 96 -11.46 17.94 1.77
N GLY A 97 -10.29 17.73 1.16
CA GLY A 97 -9.66 18.65 0.22
C GLY A 97 -10.47 18.85 -1.06
N GLY A 98 -10.30 20.00 -1.71
CA GLY A 98 -10.82 20.28 -3.04
C GLY A 98 -10.15 19.41 -4.12
N GLU A 99 -10.63 19.54 -5.36
CA GLU A 99 -10.11 18.75 -6.49
C GLU A 99 -8.61 19.00 -6.71
N ASP A 100 -8.17 20.26 -6.69
CA ASP A 100 -6.75 20.62 -6.88
C ASP A 100 -5.86 20.01 -5.80
N GLU A 101 -6.30 20.02 -4.54
CA GLU A 101 -5.55 19.44 -3.43
C GLU A 101 -5.43 17.91 -3.57
N LYS A 102 -6.48 17.24 -4.03
CA LYS A 102 -6.45 15.80 -4.32
C LYS A 102 -5.51 15.48 -5.48
N LEU A 103 -5.48 16.32 -6.50
CA LEU A 103 -4.54 16.18 -7.61
C LEU A 103 -3.09 16.38 -7.16
N ASP A 104 -2.80 17.35 -6.27
CA ASP A 104 -1.47 17.51 -5.69
C ASP A 104 -1.04 16.27 -4.89
N GLN A 105 -1.93 15.72 -4.07
CA GLN A 105 -1.68 14.48 -3.31
C GLN A 105 -1.45 13.27 -4.22
N LEU A 106 -2.12 13.20 -5.38
CA LEU A 106 -1.87 12.15 -6.38
C LEU A 106 -0.49 12.27 -7.02
N GLU A 107 -0.01 13.49 -7.30
CA GLU A 107 1.36 13.70 -7.80
C GLU A 107 2.41 13.30 -6.75
N GLU A 108 2.19 13.65 -5.47
CA GLU A 108 3.06 13.23 -4.37
C GLU A 108 3.08 11.70 -4.23
N LEU A 109 1.91 11.07 -4.32
CA LEU A 109 1.79 9.61 -4.32
C LEU A 109 2.58 9.00 -5.48
N TYR A 110 2.37 9.49 -6.70
CA TYR A 110 3.03 9.00 -7.90
C TYR A 110 4.56 9.06 -7.76
N ALA A 111 5.10 10.17 -7.26
CA ALA A 111 6.52 10.33 -7.00
C ALA A 111 7.03 9.41 -5.88
N SER A 112 6.30 9.31 -4.75
CA SER A 112 6.71 8.53 -3.57
C SER A 112 6.78 7.03 -3.85
N PHE A 113 5.98 6.53 -4.81
CA PHE A 113 6.00 5.14 -5.26
C PHE A 113 7.00 4.89 -6.42
N GLY A 114 7.75 5.90 -6.86
CA GLY A 114 8.76 5.77 -7.91
C GLY A 114 8.15 5.71 -9.30
N TYR A 115 7.08 6.46 -9.54
CA TYR A 115 6.41 6.60 -10.83
C TYR A 115 5.89 5.28 -11.42
N PRO A 116 5.11 4.48 -10.68
CA PRO A 116 4.63 3.20 -11.18
C PRO A 116 3.63 3.39 -12.34
N GLU A 117 3.68 2.51 -13.32
CA GLU A 117 2.81 2.57 -14.51
C GLU A 117 1.32 2.62 -14.15
N GLN A 118 0.92 1.93 -13.08
CA GLN A 118 -0.45 1.86 -12.59
C GLN A 118 -1.03 3.24 -12.18
N LEU A 119 -0.18 4.17 -11.71
CA LEU A 119 -0.58 5.53 -11.30
C LEU A 119 -0.44 6.56 -12.43
N ARG A 120 0.12 6.19 -13.59
CA ARG A 120 0.43 7.13 -14.65
C ARG A 120 -0.79 7.92 -15.12
N GLU A 121 -1.92 7.25 -15.28
CA GLU A 121 -3.18 7.88 -15.75
C GLU A 121 -3.83 8.76 -14.66
N CYS A 122 -3.41 8.62 -13.39
CA CYS A 122 -3.87 9.47 -12.29
C CYS A 122 -3.11 10.80 -12.22
N SER A 123 -2.03 10.97 -12.98
CA SER A 123 -1.26 12.23 -13.03
C SER A 123 -1.97 13.27 -13.90
N ARG A 124 -2.04 14.53 -13.42
CA ARG A 124 -2.52 15.66 -14.21
C ARG A 124 -1.66 15.98 -15.43
N TYR A 125 -0.42 15.48 -15.44
CA TYR A 125 0.53 15.66 -16.54
C TYR A 125 0.54 14.50 -17.54
N TYR A 126 -0.34 13.51 -17.33
CA TYR A 126 -0.44 12.38 -18.24
C TYR A 126 -0.95 12.81 -19.62
N VAL A 127 -0.18 12.49 -20.65
CA VAL A 127 -0.58 12.68 -22.05
C VAL A 127 -0.72 11.28 -22.66
N PRO A 128 -1.94 10.90 -23.12
CA PRO A 128 -2.15 9.62 -23.80
C PRO A 128 -1.27 9.52 -25.06
N THR A 129 -0.76 8.33 -25.34
CA THR A 129 -0.04 8.07 -26.60
C THR A 129 -1.00 8.15 -27.79
N HIS A 130 -0.45 8.41 -28.99
CA HIS A 130 -1.26 8.58 -30.22
C HIS A 130 -2.18 7.38 -30.51
N ASP A 131 -1.73 6.16 -30.22
CA ASP A 131 -2.53 4.94 -30.40
C ASP A 131 -3.71 4.85 -29.40
N GLN A 132 -3.54 5.40 -28.20
CA GLN A 132 -4.60 5.51 -27.19
C GLN A 132 -5.62 6.60 -27.56
N GLN A 133 -5.18 7.69 -28.19
CA GLN A 133 -6.07 8.76 -28.67
C GLN A 133 -7.00 8.30 -29.77
N LEU A 134 -6.58 7.34 -30.62
CA LEU A 134 -7.39 6.78 -31.69
C LEU A 134 -8.48 5.82 -31.19
N SER A 135 -8.28 5.20 -30.03
CA SER A 135 -9.20 4.20 -29.47
C SER A 135 -10.22 4.78 -28.48
N VAL A 136 -9.95 5.95 -27.91
CA VAL A 136 -10.82 6.65 -26.95
C VAL A 136 -11.12 8.01 -27.58
N GLY A 137 -12.32 8.18 -28.12
CA GLY A 137 -12.70 9.48 -28.69
C GLY A 137 -12.45 10.62 -27.69
N GLU A 138 -12.09 11.78 -28.18
CA GLU A 138 -11.70 13.10 -27.61
C GLU A 138 -11.78 13.40 -26.08
N HIS A 139 -12.11 12.43 -25.22
CA HIS A 139 -12.18 12.61 -23.76
C HIS A 139 -11.04 11.87 -23.08
N THR A 140 -9.97 12.59 -22.77
CA THR A 140 -8.99 12.16 -21.77
C THR A 140 -9.74 12.02 -20.44
N GLU A 141 -9.75 10.81 -19.87
CA GLU A 141 -10.36 10.54 -18.56
C GLU A 141 -9.75 11.48 -17.51
N SER A 142 -10.60 12.06 -16.64
CA SER A 142 -10.11 12.87 -15.52
C SER A 142 -9.19 12.04 -14.62
N PRO A 143 -8.04 12.59 -14.13
CA PRO A 143 -7.17 11.89 -13.18
C PRO A 143 -7.91 11.33 -11.95
N LEU A 144 -8.93 12.02 -11.46
CA LEU A 144 -9.75 11.53 -10.33
C LEU A 144 -10.62 10.34 -10.72
N LEU A 145 -11.09 10.26 -11.95
CA LEU A 145 -11.83 9.10 -12.43
C LEU A 145 -10.90 7.91 -12.65
N ALA A 146 -9.69 8.15 -13.20
CA ALA A 146 -8.64 7.14 -13.30
C ALA A 146 -8.24 6.60 -11.91
N MET A 147 -8.13 7.48 -10.91
CA MET A 147 -7.89 7.11 -9.51
C MET A 147 -9.00 6.19 -8.97
N ALA A 148 -10.27 6.54 -9.18
CA ALA A 148 -11.40 5.74 -8.71
C ALA A 148 -11.39 4.33 -9.34
N ARG A 149 -11.11 4.23 -10.64
CA ARG A 149 -10.97 2.96 -11.36
C ARG A 149 -9.79 2.13 -10.83
N LEU A 150 -8.63 2.76 -10.60
CA LEU A 150 -7.46 2.09 -10.04
C LEU A 150 -7.76 1.54 -8.64
N LEU A 151 -8.48 2.31 -7.81
CA LEU A 151 -8.88 1.91 -6.47
C LEU A 151 -9.74 0.63 -6.49
N GLU A 152 -10.73 0.56 -7.38
CA GLU A 152 -11.55 -0.64 -7.58
C GLU A 152 -10.72 -1.84 -8.08
N THR A 153 -9.78 -1.59 -8.99
CA THR A 153 -8.88 -2.64 -9.51
C THR A 153 -8.00 -3.20 -8.39
N LEU A 154 -7.34 -2.34 -7.62
CA LEU A 154 -6.49 -2.75 -6.50
C LEU A 154 -7.28 -3.50 -5.43
N LYS A 155 -8.51 -3.06 -5.14
CA LYS A 155 -9.39 -3.74 -4.19
C LYS A 155 -9.68 -5.17 -4.62
N LYS A 156 -10.06 -5.39 -5.88
CA LYS A 156 -10.31 -6.72 -6.44
C LYS A 156 -9.07 -7.61 -6.40
N GLU A 157 -7.93 -7.07 -6.85
CA GLU A 157 -6.65 -7.80 -6.82
C GLU A 157 -6.25 -8.23 -5.41
N LEU A 158 -6.35 -7.32 -4.43
CA LEU A 158 -5.99 -7.56 -3.04
C LEU A 158 -6.99 -8.49 -2.33
N SER A 159 -8.26 -8.51 -2.74
CA SER A 159 -9.28 -9.43 -2.22
C SER A 159 -9.25 -10.81 -2.89
N GLY A 160 -8.48 -10.98 -3.96
CA GLY A 160 -8.43 -12.24 -4.70
C GLY A 160 -9.67 -12.50 -5.56
N GLU A 161 -10.44 -11.48 -5.85
CA GLU A 161 -11.66 -11.52 -6.68
C GLU A 161 -11.37 -11.26 -8.17
N ALA A 162 -10.24 -11.76 -8.65
CA ALA A 162 -9.82 -11.56 -10.05
C ALA A 162 -10.40 -12.61 -10.99
#